data_3a5fbb45e048646ae8a5cebcbbf1ef60
#
_entry.id   3a5fbb45e048646ae8a5cebcbbf1ef60
#
_cell.length_a   1.000
_cell.length_b   1.000
_cell.length_c   1.000
_cell.angle_alpha   90.00
_cell.angle_beta   90.00
_cell.angle_gamma   90.00
#
_symmetry.space_group_name_H-M   'P 1'
#
loop_
_entity.id
_entity.type
_entity.pdbx_description
1 polymer ?
#
loop_
_entity_poly.entity_id
_entity_poly.type
_entity_poly.pdbx_seq_one_letter_code
_entity_poly.pdbx_strand_id
1 'polypeptide(L)'
;GNIIAMRPLREGVISDYDMTERMLKEFIKKVTSFRLFKPRVVICVPSGITEVEERAVIDAGIQAGARRVYLIEEPVAAAIGAGIDIAKPDGHMVVDIGGGTADIAVISLSGVVESASIKIAGDKFDEAVIKYIRRKHNVLIGERTAEELKMTIGCVFPRPEEVTMEIKGRCLMTG
;
A
#
# COMPACT_ATOMS: atom_id res chain seq x y z
N GLY A 1 -26.29 -14.20 -3.37
CA GLY A 1 -25.92 -12.97 -2.66
C GLY A 1 -24.74 -12.33 -3.35
N ASN A 2 -24.80 -11.04 -3.60
CA ASN A 2 -23.70 -10.32 -4.22
C ASN A 2 -22.56 -10.15 -3.21
N ILE A 3 -21.38 -10.63 -3.53
CA ILE A 3 -20.16 -10.37 -2.77
C ILE A 3 -19.61 -9.02 -3.24
N ILE A 4 -19.49 -8.08 -2.31
CA ILE A 4 -18.89 -6.76 -2.58
C ILE A 4 -17.52 -6.75 -1.92
N ALA A 5 -16.48 -6.50 -2.71
CA ALA A 5 -15.14 -6.26 -2.18
C ALA A 5 -15.08 -4.82 -1.62
N MET A 6 -14.63 -4.69 -0.38
CA MET A 6 -14.46 -3.40 0.28
C MET A 6 -13.01 -3.21 0.68
N ARG A 7 -12.51 -1.98 0.52
CA ARG A 7 -11.18 -1.57 1.01
C ARG A 7 -11.39 -0.70 2.26
N PRO A 8 -11.15 -1.23 3.47
CA PRO A 8 -11.37 -0.49 4.73
C PRO A 8 -10.34 0.62 4.97
N LEU A 9 -9.19 0.54 4.29
CA LEU A 9 -8.15 1.55 4.29
C LEU A 9 -8.11 2.23 2.92
N ARG A 10 -8.07 3.55 2.90
CA ARG A 10 -7.89 4.35 1.69
C ARG A 10 -6.84 5.42 1.94
N GLU A 11 -5.88 5.54 1.02
CA GLU A 11 -4.82 6.55 1.09
C GLU A 11 -4.08 6.55 2.44
N GLY A 12 -3.82 5.35 2.99
CA GLY A 12 -3.16 5.17 4.28
C GLY A 12 -4.00 5.44 5.52
N VAL A 13 -5.27 5.83 5.37
CA VAL A 13 -6.16 6.20 6.49
C VAL A 13 -7.29 5.18 6.65
N ILE A 14 -7.71 4.96 7.90
CA ILE A 14 -8.90 4.15 8.21
C ILE A 14 -10.14 4.86 7.72
N SER A 15 -10.81 4.29 6.71
CA SER A 15 -12.09 4.80 6.19
C SER A 15 -13.30 4.09 6.82
N ASP A 16 -13.09 2.88 7.33
CA ASP A 16 -14.10 2.07 8.01
C ASP A 16 -13.43 1.32 9.18
N TYR A 17 -13.75 1.73 10.40
CA TYR A 17 -13.13 1.20 11.62
C TYR A 17 -13.50 -0.27 11.85
N ASP A 18 -14.78 -0.62 11.74
CA ASP A 18 -15.27 -1.98 12.01
C ASP A 18 -14.69 -2.99 11.01
N MET A 19 -14.60 -2.59 9.75
CA MET A 19 -14.00 -3.42 8.70
C MET A 19 -12.49 -3.55 8.88
N THR A 20 -11.81 -2.49 9.32
CA THR A 20 -10.36 -2.53 9.64
C THR A 20 -10.10 -3.47 10.80
N GLU A 21 -10.87 -3.39 11.89
CA GLU A 21 -10.76 -4.32 13.02
C GLU A 21 -10.93 -5.77 12.57
N ARG A 22 -11.96 -6.06 11.79
CA ARG A 22 -12.22 -7.42 11.26
C ARG A 22 -11.07 -7.92 10.39
N MET A 23 -10.56 -7.07 9.52
CA MET A 23 -9.40 -7.39 8.65
C MET A 23 -8.17 -7.71 9.50
N LEU A 24 -7.82 -6.86 10.46
CA LEU A 24 -6.71 -7.09 11.38
C LEU A 24 -6.87 -8.38 12.18
N LYS A 25 -8.09 -8.66 12.65
CA LYS A 25 -8.41 -9.90 13.37
C LYS A 25 -8.17 -11.15 12.51
N GLU A 26 -8.55 -11.12 11.25
CA GLU A 26 -8.30 -12.22 10.33
C GLU A 26 -6.79 -12.37 10.01
N PHE A 27 -6.06 -11.28 9.86
CA PHE A 27 -4.60 -11.32 9.68
C PHE A 27 -3.89 -11.88 10.91
N ILE A 28 -4.24 -11.41 12.12
CA ILE A 28 -3.67 -11.93 13.37
C ILE A 28 -3.94 -13.44 13.49
N LYS A 29 -5.15 -13.91 13.18
CA LYS A 29 -5.50 -15.34 13.19
C LYS A 29 -4.65 -16.16 12.21
N LYS A 30 -4.35 -15.61 11.02
CA LYS A 30 -3.56 -16.31 10.00
C LYS A 30 -2.09 -16.47 10.38
N VAL A 31 -1.52 -15.50 11.09
CA VAL A 31 -0.10 -15.49 11.45
C VAL A 31 0.18 -16.04 12.86
N THR A 32 -0.85 -16.19 13.70
CA THR A 32 -0.70 -16.74 15.04
C THR A 32 -1.16 -18.20 15.09
N SER A 33 -0.21 -19.11 15.28
CA SER A 33 -0.50 -20.55 15.40
C SER A 33 -1.06 -20.95 16.77
N PHE A 34 -0.88 -20.13 17.82
CA PHE A 34 -1.19 -20.46 19.21
C PHE A 34 -2.21 -19.48 19.80
N ARG A 35 -3.41 -19.97 20.14
CA ARG A 35 -4.53 -19.16 20.66
C ARG A 35 -4.44 -18.85 22.17
N LEU A 36 -3.49 -19.45 22.90
CA LEU A 36 -3.37 -19.28 24.36
C LEU A 36 -2.76 -17.94 24.78
N PHE A 37 -1.93 -17.35 23.93
CA PHE A 37 -1.30 -16.05 24.23
C PHE A 37 -1.62 -15.04 23.15
N LYS A 38 -2.09 -13.87 23.59
CA LYS A 38 -2.29 -12.73 22.69
C LYS A 38 -0.93 -12.22 22.19
N PRO A 39 -0.76 -12.01 20.87
CA PRO A 39 0.51 -11.56 20.27
C PRO A 39 0.80 -10.10 20.59
N ARG A 40 2.09 -9.74 20.51
CA ARG A 40 2.52 -8.36 20.30
C ARG A 40 2.52 -8.13 18.79
N VAL A 41 1.99 -7.00 18.36
CA VAL A 41 1.83 -6.68 16.94
C VAL A 41 2.56 -5.37 16.64
N VAL A 42 3.28 -5.33 15.55
CA VAL A 42 3.82 -4.09 14.97
C VAL A 42 2.96 -3.76 13.74
N ILE A 43 2.49 -2.54 13.64
CA ILE A 43 1.68 -2.05 12.52
C ILE A 43 2.44 -0.89 11.88
N CYS A 44 2.62 -0.96 10.57
CA CYS A 44 3.18 0.13 9.80
C CYS A 44 2.12 1.21 9.59
N VAL A 45 2.53 2.45 9.67
CA VAL A 45 1.68 3.63 9.46
C VAL A 45 2.41 4.63 8.56
N PRO A 46 1.70 5.41 7.73
CA PRO A 46 2.30 6.47 6.94
C PRO A 46 3.01 7.50 7.82
N SER A 47 4.02 8.16 7.28
CA SER A 47 4.66 9.28 7.97
C SER A 47 3.68 10.44 8.10
N GLY A 48 3.69 11.08 9.26
CA GLY A 48 2.88 12.28 9.52
C GLY A 48 1.40 12.04 9.78
N ILE A 49 1.00 10.83 10.21
CA ILE A 49 -0.35 10.59 10.74
C ILE A 49 -0.59 11.40 12.02
N THR A 50 -1.84 11.75 12.27
CA THR A 50 -2.25 12.47 13.47
C THR A 50 -2.30 11.57 14.70
N GLU A 51 -2.19 12.13 15.90
CA GLU A 51 -2.34 11.38 17.17
C GLU A 51 -3.68 10.64 17.27
N VAL A 52 -4.73 11.19 16.66
CA VAL A 52 -6.07 10.57 16.63
C VAL A 52 -6.05 9.31 15.75
N GLU A 53 -5.39 9.39 14.59
CA GLU A 53 -5.22 8.24 13.69
C GLU A 53 -4.32 7.16 14.31
N GLU A 54 -3.22 7.54 14.96
CA GLU A 54 -2.37 6.60 15.70
C GLU A 54 -3.17 5.84 16.76
N ARG A 55 -3.96 6.57 17.56
CA ARG A 55 -4.81 5.97 18.60
C ARG A 55 -5.84 5.02 17.97
N ALA A 56 -6.46 5.39 16.86
CA ALA A 56 -7.42 4.54 16.17
C ALA A 56 -6.80 3.23 15.68
N VAL A 57 -5.58 3.27 15.15
CA VAL A 57 -4.84 2.07 14.72
C VAL A 57 -4.48 1.18 15.90
N ILE A 58 -4.01 1.75 17.02
CA ILE A 58 -3.69 1.01 18.24
C ILE A 58 -4.94 0.33 18.79
N ASP A 59 -6.04 1.06 18.91
CA ASP A 59 -7.30 0.54 19.44
C ASP A 59 -7.87 -0.57 18.56
N ALA A 60 -7.84 -0.40 17.23
CA ALA A 60 -8.24 -1.44 16.29
C ALA A 60 -7.40 -2.72 16.43
N GLY A 61 -6.09 -2.59 16.58
CA GLY A 61 -5.19 -3.72 16.80
C GLY A 61 -5.43 -4.44 18.13
N ILE A 62 -5.68 -3.72 19.21
CA ILE A 62 -6.01 -4.30 20.53
C ILE A 62 -7.37 -5.02 20.46
N GLN A 63 -8.39 -4.43 19.86
CA GLN A 63 -9.72 -5.03 19.72
C GLN A 63 -9.68 -6.26 18.78
N ALA A 64 -8.82 -6.24 17.78
CA ALA A 64 -8.57 -7.38 16.90
C ALA A 64 -7.90 -8.58 17.64
N GLY A 65 -7.41 -8.38 18.86
CA GLY A 65 -6.89 -9.44 19.71
C GLY A 65 -5.40 -9.35 20.05
N ALA A 66 -4.73 -8.27 19.69
CA ALA A 66 -3.33 -8.06 20.11
C ALA A 66 -3.24 -7.81 21.62
N ARG A 67 -2.15 -8.30 22.25
CA ARG A 67 -1.80 -7.96 23.65
C ARG A 67 -1.24 -6.54 23.73
N ARG A 68 -0.46 -6.15 22.73
CA ARG A 68 0.16 -4.84 22.61
C ARG A 68 0.40 -4.51 21.14
N VAL A 69 0.19 -3.27 20.79
CA VAL A 69 0.45 -2.74 19.45
C VAL A 69 1.60 -1.73 19.54
N TYR A 70 2.52 -1.82 18.60
CA TYR A 70 3.58 -0.86 18.36
C TYR A 70 3.38 -0.30 16.96
N LEU A 71 3.60 0.99 16.78
CA LEU A 71 3.58 1.62 15.48
C LEU A 71 5.01 1.82 14.99
N ILE A 72 5.19 1.69 13.68
CA ILE A 72 6.42 2.01 12.97
C ILE A 72 6.06 2.76 11.70
N GLU A 73 6.80 3.81 11.37
CA GLU A 73 6.59 4.51 10.10
C GLU A 73 6.97 3.63 8.90
N GLU A 74 6.13 3.65 7.86
CA GLU A 74 6.31 2.82 6.66
C GLU A 74 7.71 2.95 6.05
N PRO A 75 8.28 4.14 5.83
CA PRO A 75 9.62 4.26 5.24
C PRO A 75 10.73 3.71 6.15
N VAL A 76 10.55 3.74 7.47
CA VAL A 76 11.51 3.12 8.42
C VAL A 76 11.47 1.61 8.30
N ALA A 77 10.27 1.05 8.23
CA ALA A 77 10.09 -0.39 8.03
C ALA A 77 10.65 -0.83 6.66
N ALA A 78 10.43 -0.04 5.62
CA ALA A 78 10.96 -0.29 4.28
C ALA A 78 12.50 -0.26 4.26
N ALA A 79 13.12 0.72 4.94
CA ALA A 79 14.57 0.80 5.08
C ALA A 79 15.16 -0.44 5.76
N ILE A 80 14.55 -0.88 6.86
CA ILE A 80 14.96 -2.10 7.58
C ILE A 80 14.81 -3.32 6.66
N GLY A 81 13.68 -3.43 5.96
CA GLY A 81 13.42 -4.53 5.03
C GLY A 81 14.39 -4.58 3.85
N ALA A 82 14.86 -3.43 3.39
CA ALA A 82 15.88 -3.31 2.36
C ALA A 82 17.31 -3.59 2.87
N GLY A 83 17.49 -3.86 4.17
CA GLY A 83 18.79 -4.13 4.78
C GLY A 83 19.66 -2.88 4.96
N ILE A 84 19.05 -1.69 4.98
CA ILE A 84 19.76 -0.44 5.23
C ILE A 84 20.08 -0.34 6.72
N ASP A 85 21.33 -0.06 7.05
CA ASP A 85 21.74 0.21 8.43
C ASP A 85 21.37 1.65 8.83
N ILE A 86 20.14 1.80 9.29
CA ILE A 86 19.59 3.10 9.68
C ILE A 86 20.22 3.70 10.93
N ALA A 87 21.00 2.93 11.70
CA ALA A 87 21.66 3.44 12.92
C ALA A 87 22.87 4.34 12.62
N LYS A 88 23.40 4.28 11.41
CA LYS A 88 24.53 5.12 11.00
C LYS A 88 24.13 6.59 10.84
N PRO A 89 25.11 7.50 10.97
CA PRO A 89 24.88 8.93 10.78
C PRO A 89 24.74 9.34 9.31
N ASP A 90 24.75 8.40 8.39
CA ASP A 90 24.55 8.64 6.97
C ASP A 90 23.08 8.92 6.68
N GLY A 91 22.79 9.84 5.75
CA GLY A 91 21.43 10.10 5.27
C GLY A 91 21.03 9.08 4.21
N HIS A 92 20.01 8.28 4.49
CA HIS A 92 19.45 7.31 3.54
C HIS A 92 18.07 7.78 3.09
N MET A 93 17.90 8.01 1.79
CA MET A 93 16.57 8.29 1.22
C MET A 93 15.88 6.99 0.85
N VAL A 94 14.65 6.84 1.33
CA VAL A 94 13.74 5.75 0.99
C VAL A 94 12.54 6.32 0.25
N VAL A 95 12.14 5.67 -0.83
CA VAL A 95 10.92 5.97 -1.58
C VAL A 95 10.08 4.70 -1.59
N ASP A 96 8.99 4.70 -0.84
CA ASP A 96 8.04 3.61 -0.77
C ASP A 96 6.81 3.96 -1.61
N ILE A 97 6.55 3.20 -2.67
CA ILE A 97 5.43 3.44 -3.59
C ILE A 97 4.42 2.32 -3.42
N GLY A 98 3.40 2.59 -2.63
CA GLY A 98 2.28 1.69 -2.40
C GLY A 98 1.20 1.76 -3.47
N GLY A 99 -0.02 1.31 -3.13
CA GLY A 99 -1.20 1.44 -3.99
C GLY A 99 -1.79 2.86 -3.94
N GLY A 100 -2.00 3.41 -2.74
CA GLY A 100 -2.67 4.69 -2.52
C GLY A 100 -1.74 5.87 -2.31
N THR A 101 -0.59 5.65 -1.67
CA THR A 101 0.40 6.67 -1.30
C THR A 101 1.80 6.32 -1.80
N ALA A 102 2.62 7.34 -2.02
CA ALA A 102 4.06 7.21 -2.12
C ALA A 102 4.69 8.03 -0.99
N ASP A 103 5.41 7.33 -0.12
CA ASP A 103 6.04 7.88 1.08
C ASP A 103 7.54 7.98 0.86
N ILE A 104 8.08 9.17 1.07
CA ILE A 104 9.49 9.50 0.83
C ILE A 104 10.06 9.97 2.17
N ALA A 105 11.15 9.39 2.61
CA ALA A 105 11.81 9.82 3.83
C ALA A 105 13.32 9.77 3.74
N VAL A 106 13.97 10.69 4.43
CA VAL A 106 15.41 10.64 4.73
C VAL A 106 15.56 10.18 6.17
N ILE A 107 16.31 9.09 6.36
CA ILE A 107 16.50 8.42 7.64
C ILE A 107 17.98 8.52 8.01
N SER A 108 18.27 8.87 9.25
CA SER A 108 19.62 8.92 9.84
C SER A 108 19.53 8.67 11.34
N LEU A 109 20.50 7.99 11.93
CA LEU A 109 20.57 7.70 13.36
C LEU A 109 19.26 7.10 13.93
N SER A 110 18.67 6.17 13.20
CA SER A 110 17.42 5.47 13.50
C SER A 110 16.17 6.36 13.58
N GLY A 111 16.25 7.62 13.11
CA GLY A 111 15.13 8.57 13.09
C GLY A 111 14.85 9.09 11.69
N VAL A 112 13.58 9.48 11.45
CA VAL A 112 13.20 10.22 10.26
C VAL A 112 13.64 11.67 10.42
N VAL A 113 14.46 12.15 9.49
CA VAL A 113 14.97 13.53 9.46
C VAL A 113 14.00 14.44 8.71
N GLU A 114 13.51 13.95 7.57
CA GLU A 114 12.55 14.64 6.71
C GLU A 114 11.67 13.61 6.03
N SER A 115 10.40 13.91 5.86
CA SER A 115 9.47 13.03 5.15
C SER A 115 8.43 13.81 4.36
N ALA A 116 7.95 13.18 3.28
CA ALA A 116 6.84 13.67 2.48
C ALA A 116 5.99 12.48 2.03
N SER A 117 4.68 12.66 2.05
CA SER A 117 3.72 11.68 1.55
C SER A 117 2.87 12.31 0.47
N ILE A 118 2.71 11.63 -0.65
CA ILE A 118 1.85 12.05 -1.75
C ILE A 118 0.82 10.98 -2.08
N LYS A 119 -0.41 11.40 -2.41
CA LYS A 119 -1.53 10.54 -2.78
C LYS A 119 -1.52 10.18 -4.27
N ILE A 120 -0.34 9.90 -4.81
CA ILE A 120 -0.11 9.46 -6.19
C ILE A 120 0.78 8.24 -6.13
N ALA A 121 0.21 7.06 -6.43
CA ALA A 121 0.89 5.78 -6.38
C ALA A 121 0.24 4.78 -7.36
N GLY A 122 0.37 3.49 -7.12
CA GLY A 122 -0.02 2.42 -8.02
C GLY A 122 -1.44 2.53 -8.58
N ASP A 123 -2.42 2.86 -7.72
CA ASP A 123 -3.83 3.00 -8.14
C ASP A 123 -4.01 4.15 -9.16
N LYS A 124 -3.27 5.26 -8.98
CA LYS A 124 -3.30 6.37 -9.94
C LYS A 124 -2.63 6.03 -11.28
N PHE A 125 -1.60 5.19 -11.23
CA PHE A 125 -0.96 4.69 -12.45
C PHE A 125 -1.93 3.77 -13.22
N ASP A 126 -2.65 2.91 -12.53
CA ASP A 126 -3.67 2.04 -13.14
C ASP A 126 -4.81 2.85 -13.75
N GLU A 127 -5.31 3.88 -13.06
CA GLU A 127 -6.30 4.82 -13.61
C GLU A 127 -5.79 5.49 -14.89
N ALA A 128 -4.51 5.89 -14.93
CA ALA A 128 -3.91 6.51 -16.11
C ALA A 128 -3.83 5.52 -17.28
N VAL A 129 -3.48 4.28 -17.02
CA VAL A 129 -3.47 3.19 -18.02
C VAL A 129 -4.88 2.96 -18.57
N ILE A 130 -5.90 2.85 -17.73
CA ILE A 130 -7.30 2.69 -18.15
C ILE A 130 -7.72 3.85 -19.05
N LYS A 131 -7.42 5.07 -18.65
CA LYS A 131 -7.74 6.29 -19.44
C LYS A 131 -7.03 6.30 -20.80
N TYR A 132 -5.77 5.86 -20.84
CA TYR A 132 -4.99 5.77 -22.08
C TYR A 132 -5.58 4.74 -23.04
N ILE A 133 -5.82 3.51 -22.58
CA ILE A 133 -6.40 2.43 -23.39
C ILE A 133 -7.77 2.82 -23.92
N ARG A 134 -8.62 3.41 -23.07
CA ARG A 134 -9.93 3.92 -23.47
C ARG A 134 -9.83 4.94 -24.61
N ARG A 135 -8.93 5.93 -24.49
CA ARG A 135 -8.80 7.01 -25.47
C ARG A 135 -8.17 6.56 -26.78
N LYS A 136 -7.13 5.71 -26.70
CA LYS A 136 -6.37 5.32 -27.88
C LYS A 136 -6.99 4.15 -28.64
N HIS A 137 -7.62 3.23 -27.93
CA HIS A 137 -8.10 1.96 -28.51
C HIS A 137 -9.62 1.81 -28.46
N ASN A 138 -10.36 2.72 -27.84
CA ASN A 138 -11.80 2.61 -27.60
C ASN A 138 -12.20 1.32 -26.86
N VAL A 139 -11.34 0.87 -25.95
CA VAL A 139 -11.54 -0.35 -25.14
C VAL A 139 -11.58 0.03 -23.68
N LEU A 140 -12.57 -0.48 -22.95
CA LEU A 140 -12.66 -0.35 -21.50
C LEU A 140 -12.08 -1.61 -20.86
N ILE A 141 -11.06 -1.43 -20.03
CA ILE A 141 -10.45 -2.48 -19.21
C ILE A 141 -10.73 -2.22 -17.73
N GLY A 142 -10.70 -3.28 -16.91
CA GLY A 142 -10.83 -3.16 -15.45
C GLY A 142 -9.50 -2.84 -14.76
N GLU A 143 -9.56 -2.45 -13.48
CA GLU A 143 -8.40 -2.13 -12.65
C GLU A 143 -7.37 -3.26 -12.61
N ARG A 144 -7.82 -4.50 -12.42
CA ARG A 144 -6.94 -5.68 -12.39
C ARG A 144 -6.15 -5.86 -13.69
N THR A 145 -6.80 -5.65 -14.85
CA THR A 145 -6.13 -5.75 -16.15
C THR A 145 -5.11 -4.62 -16.33
N ALA A 146 -5.43 -3.42 -15.85
CA ALA A 146 -4.53 -2.28 -15.90
C ALA A 146 -3.30 -2.50 -15.00
N GLU A 147 -3.49 -3.02 -13.80
CA GLU A 147 -2.42 -3.38 -12.88
C GLU A 147 -1.51 -4.46 -13.48
N GLU A 148 -2.09 -5.52 -14.03
CA GLU A 148 -1.35 -6.60 -14.69
C GLU A 148 -0.52 -6.07 -15.88
N LEU A 149 -1.10 -5.19 -16.70
CA LEU A 149 -0.41 -4.54 -17.82
C LEU A 149 0.75 -3.67 -17.31
N LYS A 150 0.52 -2.85 -16.30
CA LYS A 150 1.54 -2.02 -15.66
C LYS A 150 2.70 -2.88 -15.14
N MET A 151 2.42 -3.95 -14.42
CA MET A 151 3.43 -4.82 -13.82
C MET A 151 4.20 -5.64 -14.85
N THR A 152 3.54 -6.05 -15.93
CA THR A 152 4.15 -6.95 -16.94
C THR A 152 4.99 -6.20 -17.95
N ILE A 153 4.47 -5.10 -18.50
CA ILE A 153 5.14 -4.36 -19.59
C ILE A 153 5.42 -2.90 -19.26
N GLY A 154 4.95 -2.38 -18.10
CA GLY A 154 5.23 -1.00 -17.69
C GLY A 154 6.73 -0.75 -17.53
N CYS A 155 7.20 0.41 -17.96
CA CYS A 155 8.55 0.88 -17.71
C CYS A 155 8.59 2.41 -17.70
N VAL A 156 9.48 2.98 -16.89
CA VAL A 156 9.72 4.43 -16.82
C VAL A 156 10.97 4.85 -17.58
N PHE A 157 11.77 3.88 -17.99
CA PHE A 157 12.97 4.11 -18.79
C PHE A 157 12.85 3.36 -20.13
N PRO A 158 13.21 3.97 -21.28
CA PRO A 158 13.12 3.33 -22.57
C PRO A 158 13.85 1.98 -22.59
N ARG A 159 13.16 0.94 -23.05
CA ARG A 159 13.75 -0.38 -23.25
C ARG A 159 14.37 -0.47 -24.64
N PRO A 160 15.44 -1.28 -24.83
CA PRO A 160 16.02 -1.52 -26.16
C PRO A 160 15.02 -2.19 -27.11
N GLU A 161 14.12 -3.01 -26.59
CA GLU A 161 13.13 -3.74 -27.38
C GLU A 161 11.71 -3.41 -26.89
N GLU A 162 10.79 -3.27 -27.84
CA GLU A 162 9.37 -3.10 -27.51
C GLU A 162 8.79 -4.41 -26.98
N VAL A 163 8.11 -4.33 -25.86
CA VAL A 163 7.38 -5.45 -25.26
C VAL A 163 5.89 -5.21 -25.44
N THR A 164 5.18 -6.22 -25.92
CA THR A 164 3.73 -6.18 -26.14
C THR A 164 3.01 -7.18 -25.26
N MET A 165 1.77 -6.88 -24.93
CA MET A 165 0.88 -7.74 -24.17
C MET A 165 -0.52 -7.71 -24.77
N GLU A 166 -1.10 -8.89 -24.98
CA GLU A 166 -2.50 -8.99 -25.37
C GLU A 166 -3.42 -8.77 -24.16
N ILE A 167 -4.37 -7.88 -24.30
CA ILE A 167 -5.37 -7.59 -23.27
C ILE A 167 -6.78 -7.75 -23.84
N LYS A 168 -7.71 -8.15 -22.97
CA LYS A 168 -9.13 -8.21 -23.29
C LYS A 168 -9.89 -7.11 -22.56
N GLY A 169 -10.82 -6.50 -23.26
CA GLY A 169 -11.67 -5.47 -22.70
C GLY A 169 -12.96 -5.30 -23.50
N ARG A 170 -13.87 -4.50 -22.98
CA ARG A 170 -15.13 -4.20 -23.65
C ARG A 170 -14.91 -3.14 -24.71
N CYS A 171 -15.29 -3.42 -25.97
CA CYS A 171 -15.26 -2.45 -27.03
C CYS A 171 -16.35 -1.38 -26.80
N LEU A 172 -15.99 -0.11 -26.87
CA LEU A 172 -16.94 1.01 -26.69
C LEU A 172 -17.72 1.36 -27.97
N MET A 173 -17.29 0.82 -29.11
CA MET A 173 -17.93 1.05 -30.40
C MET A 173 -19.02 0.01 -30.72
N THR A 174 -18.80 -1.25 -30.30
CA THR A 174 -19.68 -2.38 -30.65
C THR A 174 -20.36 -3.05 -29.45
N GLY A 175 -19.99 -2.69 -28.23
CA GLY A 175 -20.55 -3.20 -26.97
C GLY A 175 -19.76 -4.35 -26.36
#